data_c80b4633b59ac7c3ee63222b6e399dc1
#
_entry.id   c80b4633b59ac7c3ee63222b6e399dc1
#
_cell.length_a   1.000
_cell.length_b   1.000
_cell.length_c   1.000
_cell.angle_alpha   90.00
_cell.angle_beta   90.00
_cell.angle_gamma   90.00
#
_symmetry.space_group_name_H-M   'P 1'
#
loop_
_entity.id
_entity.type
_entity.pdbx_description
1 polymer ?
#
loop_
_entity_poly.entity_id
_entity_poly.type
_entity_poly.pdbx_seq_one_letter_code
_entity_poly.pdbx_strand_id
1 'polypeptide(L)'
;MDHNSLIDKNTYDVYKHAEDCPLTFICDKNIAPSVALLNKKGYKTYASCGGHYKLEFYEYFDCDISNYDEYSSDDRIIIKRVGNDTFDYWEEVDKTHIYILFDKKYSFAHLPDGFKYIDGDRTCIDCCINYYDLNNKKRIRSEVEHEIDAKSKILKDWVDSLPIYEER
;
A
#
# COMPACT_ATOMS: atom_id res chain seq x y z
N MET A 1 22.18 -3.16 -0.38
CA MET A 1 21.12 -3.40 -1.38
C MET A 1 20.76 -2.09 -2.00
N ASP A 2 20.79 -2.04 -3.31
CA ASP A 2 20.44 -0.82 -4.03
C ASP A 2 18.93 -0.64 -3.95
N HIS A 3 18.46 0.39 -3.24
CA HIS A 3 17.03 0.71 -3.11
C HIS A 3 16.32 0.85 -4.46
N ASN A 4 17.07 1.09 -5.53
CA ASN A 4 16.54 1.17 -6.89
C ASN A 4 16.07 -0.18 -7.47
N SER A 5 16.46 -1.31 -6.91
CA SER A 5 16.05 -2.63 -7.40
C SER A 5 14.65 -3.05 -6.93
N LEU A 6 14.07 -2.35 -5.94
CA LEU A 6 12.72 -2.60 -5.40
C LEU A 6 11.66 -1.69 -6.01
N ILE A 7 12.05 -0.75 -6.87
CA ILE A 7 11.09 0.12 -7.57
C ILE A 7 10.44 -0.73 -8.67
N ASP A 8 9.25 -1.23 -8.39
CA ASP A 8 8.41 -1.89 -9.38
C ASP A 8 8.22 -0.96 -10.59
N LYS A 9 8.11 -1.55 -11.79
CA LYS A 9 7.81 -0.82 -13.05
C LYS A 9 6.55 0.06 -12.97
N ASN A 10 5.75 -0.10 -11.92
CA ASN A 10 4.54 0.65 -11.64
C ASN A 10 4.73 1.86 -10.73
N THR A 11 5.94 2.11 -10.22
CA THR A 11 6.18 3.30 -9.41
C THR A 11 6.24 4.56 -10.28
N TYR A 12 5.87 5.66 -9.68
CA TYR A 12 5.67 6.93 -10.34
C TYR A 12 6.18 8.07 -9.48
N ASP A 13 6.99 8.93 -10.07
CA ASP A 13 7.48 10.13 -9.38
C ASP A 13 6.39 11.20 -9.41
N VAL A 14 5.72 11.39 -8.29
CA VAL A 14 4.61 12.34 -8.14
C VAL A 14 5.07 13.77 -8.37
N TYR A 15 6.29 14.10 -7.98
CA TYR A 15 6.84 15.44 -8.16
C TYR A 15 7.00 15.82 -9.63
N LYS A 16 7.48 14.92 -10.48
CA LYS A 16 7.66 15.16 -11.92
C LYS A 16 6.35 15.37 -12.67
N HIS A 17 5.24 14.91 -12.09
CA HIS A 17 3.93 14.92 -12.74
C HIS A 17 2.89 15.79 -12.03
N ALA A 18 3.28 16.43 -10.92
CA ALA A 18 2.50 17.39 -10.19
C ALA A 18 3.33 18.66 -9.98
N GLU A 19 3.49 19.43 -11.06
CA GLU A 19 4.33 20.65 -11.07
C GLU A 19 4.02 21.63 -9.92
N ASP A 20 2.80 21.58 -9.41
CA ASP A 20 2.33 22.41 -8.30
C ASP A 20 2.51 21.76 -6.92
N CYS A 21 3.06 20.55 -6.83
CA CYS A 21 3.25 19.85 -5.57
C CYS A 21 4.73 19.89 -5.15
N PRO A 22 5.08 20.56 -4.04
CA PRO A 22 6.46 20.68 -3.60
C PRO A 22 7.03 19.39 -2.97
N LEU A 23 6.24 18.32 -2.90
CA LEU A 23 6.64 17.07 -2.28
C LEU A 23 7.22 16.10 -3.33
N THR A 24 8.46 15.72 -3.11
CA THR A 24 9.15 14.72 -3.93
C THR A 24 9.02 13.37 -3.23
N PHE A 25 8.18 12.49 -3.75
CA PHE A 25 8.08 11.10 -3.28
C PHE A 25 7.68 10.17 -4.41
N ILE A 26 7.96 8.89 -4.21
CA ILE A 26 7.62 7.84 -5.15
C ILE A 26 6.35 7.15 -4.66
N CYS A 27 5.39 6.97 -5.55
CA CYS A 27 4.19 6.19 -5.28
C CYS A 27 3.79 5.37 -6.51
N ASP A 28 2.83 4.46 -6.33
CA ASP A 28 2.30 3.64 -7.41
C ASP A 28 1.53 4.46 -8.43
N LYS A 29 1.70 4.14 -9.73
CA LYS A 29 1.11 4.89 -10.84
C LYS A 29 -0.41 5.03 -10.76
N ASN A 30 -1.10 3.98 -10.35
CA ASN A 30 -2.56 3.95 -10.29
C ASN A 30 -3.15 4.92 -9.28
N ILE A 31 -2.41 5.30 -8.23
CA ILE A 31 -2.87 6.26 -7.22
C ILE A 31 -2.11 7.60 -7.28
N ALA A 32 -1.09 7.72 -8.13
CA ALA A 32 -0.28 8.94 -8.23
C ALA A 32 -1.11 10.21 -8.48
N PRO A 33 -2.10 10.23 -9.37
CA PRO A 33 -2.97 11.39 -9.56
C PRO A 33 -3.76 11.76 -8.30
N SER A 34 -4.23 10.77 -7.55
CA SER A 34 -4.95 10.97 -6.28
C SER A 34 -4.05 11.56 -5.21
N VAL A 35 -2.85 11.01 -5.04
CA VAL A 35 -1.86 11.47 -4.06
C VAL A 35 -1.39 12.89 -4.38
N ALA A 36 -1.11 13.20 -5.64
CA ALA A 36 -0.73 14.53 -6.08
C ALA A 36 -1.83 15.56 -5.79
N LEU A 37 -3.08 15.24 -6.13
CA LEU A 37 -4.21 16.14 -5.91
C LEU A 37 -4.54 16.33 -4.42
N LEU A 38 -4.42 15.28 -3.59
CA LEU A 38 -4.54 15.41 -2.12
C LEU A 38 -3.56 16.44 -1.57
N ASN A 39 -2.28 16.33 -1.93
CA ASN A 39 -1.26 17.27 -1.49
C ASN A 39 -1.51 18.69 -2.03
N LYS A 40 -1.94 18.83 -3.27
CA LYS A 40 -2.32 20.13 -3.86
C LYS A 40 -3.52 20.78 -3.13
N LYS A 41 -4.46 19.98 -2.67
CA LYS A 41 -5.62 20.43 -1.87
C LYS A 41 -5.28 20.68 -0.39
N GLY A 42 -4.04 20.46 0.05
CA GLY A 42 -3.60 20.68 1.42
C GLY A 42 -3.72 19.47 2.35
N TYR A 43 -4.22 18.33 1.87
CA TYR A 43 -4.23 17.06 2.61
C TYR A 43 -2.88 16.36 2.43
N LYS A 44 -1.92 16.70 3.26
CA LYS A 44 -0.56 16.18 3.12
C LYS A 44 -0.50 14.68 3.41
N THR A 45 0.07 13.93 2.48
CA THR A 45 0.28 12.48 2.61
C THR A 45 1.67 12.18 3.12
N TYR A 46 1.82 11.09 3.88
CA TYR A 46 3.07 10.60 4.42
C TYR A 46 3.55 9.33 3.73
N ALA A 47 2.65 8.37 3.49
CA ALA A 47 2.91 7.14 2.80
C ALA A 47 1.66 6.67 2.04
N SER A 48 1.86 5.86 1.01
CA SER A 48 0.75 5.31 0.23
C SER A 48 1.15 4.03 -0.48
N CYS A 49 0.16 3.19 -0.80
CA CYS A 49 0.31 2.02 -1.64
C CYS A 49 -0.90 1.90 -2.55
N GLY A 50 -0.67 1.59 -3.81
CA GLY A 50 -1.72 1.41 -4.84
C GLY A 50 -2.27 0.00 -4.94
N GLY A 51 -1.77 -0.93 -4.12
CA GLY A 51 -2.10 -2.33 -4.21
C GLY A 51 -1.32 -3.04 -5.31
N HIS A 52 -0.84 -4.23 -5.00
CA HIS A 52 -0.08 -5.06 -5.95
C HIS A 52 -0.55 -6.50 -5.83
N TYR A 53 -0.70 -7.17 -6.97
CA TYR A 53 -0.87 -8.61 -6.95
C TYR A 53 0.47 -9.27 -6.66
N LYS A 54 0.62 -9.79 -5.45
CA LYS A 54 1.77 -10.59 -5.02
C LYS A 54 1.25 -11.86 -4.39
N LEU A 55 1.85 -12.99 -4.73
CA LEU A 55 1.54 -14.27 -4.10
C LEU A 55 2.45 -14.57 -2.92
N GLU A 56 3.64 -13.97 -2.93
CA GLU A 56 4.68 -14.22 -1.96
C GLU A 56 5.33 -12.90 -1.55
N PHE A 57 5.56 -12.75 -0.27
CA PHE A 57 6.41 -11.70 0.30
C PHE A 57 7.76 -12.32 0.63
N TYR A 58 8.83 -11.65 0.23
CA TYR A 58 10.21 -12.07 0.52
C TYR A 58 10.94 -10.97 1.26
N GLU A 59 11.59 -11.34 2.35
CA GLU A 59 12.45 -10.46 3.11
C GLU A 59 13.75 -11.20 3.47
N TYR A 60 14.87 -10.51 3.26
CA TYR A 60 16.19 -10.97 3.67
C TYR A 60 16.60 -10.19 4.91
N PHE A 61 17.06 -10.88 5.94
CA PHE A 61 17.57 -10.24 7.14
C PHE A 61 18.80 -10.98 7.69
N ASP A 62 19.67 -10.18 8.28
CA ASP A 62 20.90 -10.61 8.94
C ASP A 62 20.72 -10.41 10.45
N CYS A 63 20.22 -11.43 11.13
CA CYS A 63 19.98 -11.38 12.58
C CYS A 63 19.87 -12.77 13.20
N ASP A 64 20.00 -12.85 14.51
CA ASP A 64 19.69 -14.04 15.30
C ASP A 64 18.15 -14.27 15.30
N ILE A 65 17.73 -15.39 14.75
CA ILE A 65 16.31 -15.77 14.64
C ILE A 65 15.83 -16.67 15.78
N SER A 66 16.52 -16.72 16.91
CA SER A 66 16.07 -17.51 18.05
C SER A 66 14.63 -17.22 18.49
N ASN A 67 14.09 -16.06 18.11
CA ASN A 67 12.72 -15.65 18.38
C ASN A 67 11.72 -16.00 17.26
N TYR A 68 12.16 -16.58 16.13
CA TYR A 68 11.28 -16.89 14.99
C TYR A 68 10.66 -18.29 15.06
N ASP A 69 11.01 -19.11 16.04
CA ASP A 69 10.38 -20.41 16.26
C ASP A 69 8.85 -20.32 16.48
N GLU A 70 8.36 -19.18 16.97
CA GLU A 70 6.92 -18.89 17.10
C GLU A 70 6.22 -18.67 15.75
N TYR A 71 6.95 -18.25 14.71
CA TYR A 71 6.38 -18.01 13.37
C TYR A 71 6.45 -19.23 12.48
N SER A 72 7.27 -20.19 12.80
CA SER A 72 7.43 -21.43 12.01
C SER A 72 6.24 -22.38 12.08
N SER A 73 5.25 -22.11 12.94
CA SER A 73 4.01 -22.89 13.08
C SER A 73 2.91 -22.49 12.09
N ASP A 74 3.06 -21.40 11.33
CA ASP A 74 2.12 -21.02 10.25
C ASP A 74 2.60 -21.65 8.94
N ASP A 75 1.79 -22.54 8.36
CA ASP A 75 2.08 -23.26 7.10
C ASP A 75 2.35 -22.31 5.90
N ARG A 76 2.04 -21.01 6.05
CA ARG A 76 2.27 -19.98 5.05
C ARG A 76 3.62 -19.28 5.17
N ILE A 77 4.36 -19.53 6.25
CA ILE A 77 5.64 -18.89 6.53
C ILE A 77 6.76 -19.90 6.33
N ILE A 78 7.70 -19.57 5.47
CA ILE A 78 8.90 -20.37 5.22
C ILE A 78 10.11 -19.52 5.60
N ILE A 79 10.88 -20.02 6.57
CA ILE A 79 12.15 -19.42 6.98
C ILE A 79 13.28 -20.38 6.57
N LYS A 80 14.18 -19.89 5.76
CA LYS A 80 15.31 -20.66 5.25
C LYS A 80 16.63 -20.01 5.64
N ARG A 81 17.52 -20.77 6.26
CA ARG A 81 18.87 -20.33 6.52
C ARG A 81 19.68 -20.30 5.23
N VAL A 82 20.27 -19.15 4.90
CA VAL A 82 21.11 -18.96 3.70
C VAL A 82 22.59 -18.71 4.04
N GLY A 83 22.91 -18.45 5.31
CA GLY A 83 24.26 -18.25 5.83
C GLY A 83 24.33 -18.56 7.31
N ASN A 84 25.44 -18.22 7.97
CA ASN A 84 25.57 -18.50 9.41
C ASN A 84 24.57 -17.71 10.25
N ASP A 85 24.33 -16.45 9.89
CA ASP A 85 23.45 -15.52 10.62
C ASP A 85 22.46 -14.81 9.68
N THR A 86 22.20 -15.36 8.48
CA THR A 86 21.34 -14.80 7.46
C THR A 86 20.20 -15.75 7.10
N PHE A 87 19.02 -15.19 6.89
CA PHE A 87 17.80 -15.94 6.65
C PHE A 87 16.97 -15.31 5.55
N ASP A 88 16.35 -16.18 4.73
CA ASP A 88 15.29 -15.82 3.81
C ASP A 88 13.95 -16.08 4.52
N TYR A 89 13.05 -15.12 4.42
CA TYR A 89 11.70 -15.20 4.93
C TYR A 89 10.70 -15.05 3.80
N TRP A 90 9.77 -16.00 3.70
CA TRP A 90 8.69 -15.98 2.72
C TRP A 90 7.35 -16.19 3.39
N GLU A 91 6.40 -15.37 3.04
CA GLU A 91 5.02 -15.49 3.47
C GLU A 91 4.12 -15.54 2.23
N GLU A 92 3.18 -16.49 2.20
CA GLU A 92 2.13 -16.47 1.19
C GLU A 92 1.18 -15.31 1.49
N VAL A 93 1.08 -14.39 0.54
CA VAL A 93 0.23 -13.21 0.66
C VAL A 93 -1.16 -13.55 0.16
N ASP A 94 -2.19 -13.31 0.98
CA ASP A 94 -3.59 -13.62 0.71
C ASP A 94 -4.43 -12.38 0.33
N LYS A 95 -3.85 -11.20 0.41
CA LYS A 95 -4.52 -9.91 0.13
C LYS A 95 -3.52 -8.82 -0.21
N THR A 96 -4.04 -7.73 -0.77
CA THR A 96 -3.33 -6.47 -0.94
C THR A 96 -4.13 -5.30 -0.39
N HIS A 97 -3.50 -4.17 -0.23
CA HIS A 97 -4.09 -2.96 0.31
C HIS A 97 -3.83 -1.77 -0.59
N ILE A 98 -4.87 -0.98 -0.85
CA ILE A 98 -4.72 0.38 -1.33
C ILE A 98 -4.87 1.27 -0.11
N TYR A 99 -3.83 2.02 0.26
CA TYR A 99 -3.91 2.88 1.43
C TYR A 99 -3.26 4.25 1.20
N ILE A 100 -3.76 5.22 1.95
CA ILE A 100 -3.17 6.55 2.10
C ILE A 100 -3.00 6.83 3.59
N LEU A 101 -1.76 7.01 4.02
CA LEU A 101 -1.40 7.52 5.34
C LEU A 101 -1.11 9.01 5.23
N PHE A 102 -1.80 9.82 6.01
CA PHE A 102 -1.62 11.26 6.05
C PHE A 102 -0.57 11.67 7.09
N ASP A 103 -0.08 12.90 7.02
CA ASP A 103 0.92 13.44 7.95
C ASP A 103 0.36 13.73 9.36
N LYS A 104 -0.94 13.93 9.45
CA LYS A 104 -1.68 14.24 10.69
C LYS A 104 -3.10 13.69 10.66
N LYS A 105 -3.89 14.00 11.67
CA LYS A 105 -5.33 13.70 11.67
C LYS A 105 -6.08 14.63 10.73
N TYR A 106 -6.87 14.03 9.86
CA TYR A 106 -7.90 14.68 9.05
C TYR A 106 -9.24 14.00 9.31
N SER A 107 -10.32 14.77 9.24
CA SER A 107 -11.69 14.26 9.33
C SER A 107 -12.39 14.48 8.00
N PHE A 108 -12.86 13.41 7.39
CA PHE A 108 -13.61 13.45 6.14
C PHE A 108 -15.08 13.19 6.39
N ALA A 109 -15.96 13.91 5.69
CA ALA A 109 -17.42 13.73 5.82
C ALA A 109 -17.86 12.32 5.38
N HIS A 110 -17.17 11.76 4.42
CA HIS A 110 -17.32 10.37 3.97
C HIS A 110 -16.00 9.89 3.37
N LEU A 111 -15.81 8.59 3.31
CA LEU A 111 -14.68 7.94 2.66
C LEU A 111 -15.06 7.44 1.26
N PRO A 112 -14.08 7.14 0.39
CA PRO A 112 -14.37 6.47 -0.87
C PRO A 112 -14.95 5.08 -0.62
N ASP A 113 -15.80 4.62 -1.52
CA ASP A 113 -16.47 3.32 -1.37
C ASP A 113 -15.48 2.15 -1.27
N GLY A 114 -15.64 1.35 -0.21
CA GLY A 114 -14.76 0.22 0.12
C GLY A 114 -13.52 0.60 0.94
N PHE A 115 -13.33 1.88 1.26
CA PHE A 115 -12.27 2.34 2.15
C PHE A 115 -12.78 2.50 3.58
N LYS A 116 -11.90 2.29 4.55
CA LYS A 116 -12.16 2.47 5.98
C LYS A 116 -10.99 3.19 6.64
N TYR A 117 -11.25 3.78 7.80
CA TYR A 117 -10.19 4.28 8.65
C TYR A 117 -9.43 3.12 9.30
N ILE A 118 -8.12 3.27 9.37
CA ILE A 118 -7.25 2.48 10.25
C ILE A 118 -6.93 3.34 11.47
N ASP A 119 -7.10 2.76 12.66
CA ASP A 119 -6.80 3.44 13.92
C ASP A 119 -5.30 3.73 14.05
N GLY A 120 -4.99 4.91 14.57
CA GLY A 120 -3.61 5.35 14.76
C GLY A 120 -3.54 6.84 15.12
N ASP A 121 -2.33 7.36 15.31
CA ASP A 121 -2.09 8.77 15.64
C ASP A 121 -2.29 9.71 14.45
N ARG A 122 -2.31 9.15 13.25
CA ARG A 122 -2.52 9.86 11.98
C ARG A 122 -3.74 9.28 11.28
N THR A 123 -4.33 10.05 10.37
CA THR A 123 -5.36 9.48 9.50
C THR A 123 -4.74 8.52 8.51
N CYS A 124 -5.25 7.30 8.47
CA CYS A 124 -4.98 6.32 7.43
C CYS A 124 -6.32 5.83 6.88
N ILE A 125 -6.47 5.84 5.56
CA ILE A 125 -7.58 5.22 4.86
C ILE A 125 -7.06 4.01 4.09
N ASP A 126 -7.81 2.91 4.12
CA ASP A 126 -7.38 1.62 3.60
C ASP A 126 -8.52 0.89 2.90
N CYS A 127 -8.22 0.27 1.78
CA CYS A 127 -9.08 -0.67 1.07
C CYS A 127 -8.36 -1.99 0.91
N CYS A 128 -8.85 -3.03 1.56
CA CYS A 128 -8.33 -4.39 1.47
C CYS A 128 -8.94 -5.11 0.27
N ILE A 129 -8.12 -5.77 -0.54
CA ILE A 129 -8.52 -6.58 -1.69
C ILE A 129 -8.00 -7.99 -1.48
N ASN A 130 -8.91 -8.96 -1.33
CA ASN A 130 -8.58 -10.35 -1.06
C ASN A 130 -8.23 -11.11 -2.35
N TYR A 131 -7.26 -12.03 -2.27
CA TYR A 131 -6.90 -12.93 -3.36
C TYR A 131 -7.76 -14.20 -3.41
N TYR A 132 -8.61 -14.41 -2.40
CA TYR A 132 -9.54 -15.52 -2.30
C TYR A 132 -10.97 -15.00 -2.28
N ASP A 133 -11.88 -15.74 -2.90
CA ASP A 133 -13.31 -15.44 -2.88
C ASP A 133 -13.97 -15.92 -1.56
N LEU A 134 -15.26 -15.68 -1.43
CA LEU A 134 -16.06 -16.08 -0.25
C LEU A 134 -16.09 -17.60 -0.01
N ASN A 135 -15.76 -18.39 -1.02
CA ASN A 135 -15.66 -19.85 -0.94
C ASN A 135 -14.22 -20.32 -0.70
N ASN A 136 -13.33 -19.42 -0.35
CA ASN A 136 -11.90 -19.67 -0.16
C ASN A 136 -11.20 -20.24 -1.41
N LYS A 137 -11.71 -19.89 -2.60
CA LYS A 137 -11.11 -20.22 -3.88
C LYS A 137 -10.25 -19.05 -4.34
N LYS A 138 -9.03 -19.35 -4.77
CA LYS A 138 -8.10 -18.36 -5.30
C LYS A 138 -8.65 -17.69 -6.55
N ARG A 139 -8.68 -16.36 -6.54
CA ARG A 139 -9.09 -15.53 -7.66
C ARG A 139 -7.98 -15.49 -8.71
N ILE A 140 -8.33 -15.35 -9.96
CA ILE A 140 -7.34 -15.15 -11.03
C ILE A 140 -6.75 -13.75 -10.92
N ARG A 141 -5.48 -13.63 -11.30
CA ARG A 141 -4.71 -12.38 -11.21
C ARG A 141 -5.43 -11.19 -11.87
N SER A 142 -5.98 -11.39 -13.06
CA SER A 142 -6.66 -10.34 -13.82
C SER A 142 -7.90 -9.77 -13.09
N GLU A 143 -8.63 -10.60 -12.34
CA GLU A 143 -9.77 -10.13 -11.54
C GLU A 143 -9.32 -9.23 -10.38
N VAL A 144 -8.23 -9.62 -9.70
CA VAL A 144 -7.66 -8.82 -8.60
C VAL A 144 -7.11 -7.50 -9.14
N GLU A 145 -6.36 -7.53 -10.23
CA GLU A 145 -5.81 -6.32 -10.86
C GLU A 145 -6.93 -5.38 -11.35
N HIS A 146 -8.01 -5.94 -11.91
CA HIS A 146 -9.17 -5.14 -12.31
C HIS A 146 -9.86 -4.47 -11.11
N GLU A 147 -9.95 -5.16 -9.98
CA GLU A 147 -10.49 -4.56 -8.74
C GLU A 147 -9.57 -3.47 -8.19
N ILE A 148 -8.26 -3.65 -8.23
CA ILE A 148 -7.28 -2.62 -7.88
C ILE A 148 -7.51 -1.35 -8.72
N ASP A 149 -7.65 -1.48 -10.02
CA ASP A 149 -7.89 -0.36 -10.93
C ASP A 149 -9.23 0.33 -10.64
N ALA A 150 -10.29 -0.46 -10.40
CA ALA A 150 -11.61 0.08 -10.06
C ALA A 150 -11.58 0.86 -8.73
N LYS A 151 -10.92 0.35 -7.70
CA LYS A 151 -10.77 1.02 -6.40
C LYS A 151 -9.89 2.26 -6.48
N SER A 152 -8.84 2.24 -7.32
CA SER A 152 -8.00 3.41 -7.60
C SER A 152 -8.81 4.53 -8.25
N LYS A 153 -9.73 4.19 -9.17
CA LYS A 153 -10.64 5.16 -9.78
C LYS A 153 -11.62 5.74 -8.75
N ILE A 154 -12.22 4.92 -7.91
CA ILE A 154 -13.11 5.38 -6.82
C ILE A 154 -12.37 6.34 -5.88
N LEU A 155 -11.13 6.02 -5.53
CA LEU A 155 -10.28 6.90 -4.74
C LEU A 155 -10.08 8.25 -5.45
N LYS A 156 -9.78 8.23 -6.75
CA LYS A 156 -9.57 9.46 -7.54
C LYS A 156 -10.82 10.32 -7.60
N ASP A 157 -11.98 9.73 -7.87
CA ASP A 157 -13.27 10.44 -7.93
C ASP A 157 -13.60 11.08 -6.56
N TRP A 158 -13.30 10.38 -5.45
CA TRP A 158 -13.46 10.93 -4.11
C TRP A 158 -12.51 12.11 -3.86
N VAL A 159 -11.23 11.98 -4.22
CA VAL A 159 -10.25 13.06 -4.06
C VAL A 159 -10.64 14.29 -4.87
N ASP A 160 -11.19 14.10 -6.08
CA ASP A 160 -11.71 15.20 -6.90
C ASP A 160 -12.83 15.96 -6.18
N SER A 161 -13.68 15.26 -5.44
CA SER A 161 -14.82 15.83 -4.72
C SER A 161 -14.43 16.59 -3.43
N LEU A 162 -13.23 16.34 -2.88
CA LEU A 162 -12.80 16.99 -1.64
C LEU A 162 -12.62 18.51 -1.82
N PRO A 163 -13.01 19.32 -0.82
CA PRO A 163 -12.69 20.74 -0.81
C PRO A 163 -11.19 20.96 -0.60
N ILE A 164 -10.72 22.18 -0.84
CA ILE A 164 -9.40 22.60 -0.40
C ILE A 164 -9.39 22.58 1.14
N TYR A 165 -8.34 21.98 1.73
CA TYR A 165 -8.17 21.97 3.17
C TYR A 165 -7.70 23.32 3.65
N GLU A 166 -8.47 23.91 4.56
CA GLU A 166 -8.11 25.13 5.27
C GLU A 166 -7.74 24.77 6.72
N GLU A 167 -6.53 25.07 7.09
CA GLU A 167 -6.09 24.90 8.48
C GLU A 167 -6.83 25.92 9.36
N ARG A 168 -7.67 25.42 10.29
CA ARG A 168 -8.40 26.26 11.26
C ARG A 168 -7.58 26.49 12.51
#